data_220113fa4855e6567091c00b360962f8
#
_entry.id   220113fa4855e6567091c00b360962f8
#
_cell.length_a   1.000
_cell.length_b   1.000
_cell.length_c   1.000
_cell.angle_alpha   90.00
_cell.angle_beta   90.00
_cell.angle_gamma   90.00
#
_symmetry.space_group_name_H-M   'P 1'
#
loop_
_entity.id
_entity.type
_entity.pdbx_description
1 polymer ?
#
loop_
_entity_poly.entity_id
_entity_poly.type
_entity_poly.pdbx_seq_one_letter_code
_entity_poly.pdbx_strand_id
1 'polypeptide(L)'
;GIKVIVSDKRVLDVCNDKYATYIFLKEHGFNAPKTYLNIEDAKNNLDYPVILKPRWGMGSIGIYKADNFEELEVFYKKISREIFSTYLKYESLIDVDHAILIQEMIVGQEYGLDIINDLDGNYQNTIVKKKVAMRSGETDCAETVDFSELKLIGEKLSKSLKHVANLDCDAFVTVDNAVYVLELNARFGGGYPFSHLAG
;
A
#
# COMPACT_ATOMS: atom_id res chain seq x y z
N GLY A 1 -24.30 17.80 -16.80
CA GLY A 1 -24.12 16.62 -15.93
C GLY A 1 -23.01 16.85 -14.91
N ILE A 2 -22.99 16.08 -13.84
CA ILE A 2 -21.91 16.11 -12.84
C ILE A 2 -20.80 15.19 -13.34
N LYS A 3 -19.55 15.71 -13.39
CA LYS A 3 -18.36 14.89 -13.70
C LYS A 3 -17.86 14.27 -12.37
N VAL A 4 -17.80 12.96 -12.30
CA VAL A 4 -17.20 12.24 -11.16
C VAL A 4 -15.71 12.04 -11.46
N ILE A 5 -14.85 12.45 -10.52
CA ILE A 5 -13.40 12.28 -10.62
C ILE A 5 -13.05 10.94 -9.99
N VAL A 6 -12.86 9.93 -10.82
CA VAL A 6 -12.51 8.56 -10.43
C VAL A 6 -11.69 7.92 -11.54
N SER A 7 -10.71 7.12 -11.16
CA SER A 7 -9.93 6.31 -12.09
C SER A 7 -10.76 5.19 -12.71
N ASP A 8 -10.28 4.62 -13.80
CA ASP A 8 -10.95 3.48 -14.45
C ASP A 8 -10.93 2.21 -13.59
N LYS A 9 -11.74 1.22 -14.00
CA LYS A 9 -11.87 -0.04 -13.24
C LYS A 9 -10.53 -0.77 -13.09
N ARG A 10 -9.67 -0.77 -14.09
CA ARG A 10 -8.35 -1.42 -14.04
C ARG A 10 -7.48 -0.82 -12.92
N VAL A 11 -7.44 0.50 -12.82
CA VAL A 11 -6.70 1.20 -11.76
C VAL A 11 -7.28 0.86 -10.39
N LEU A 12 -8.61 0.88 -10.26
CA LEU A 12 -9.27 0.55 -9.00
C LEU A 12 -9.04 -0.91 -8.58
N ASP A 13 -9.10 -1.86 -9.52
CA ASP A 13 -8.83 -3.26 -9.24
C ASP A 13 -7.38 -3.46 -8.72
N VAL A 14 -6.40 -2.77 -9.32
CA VAL A 14 -5.00 -2.81 -8.84
C VAL A 14 -4.87 -2.20 -7.46
N CYS A 15 -5.51 -1.05 -7.19
CA CYS A 15 -5.33 -0.33 -5.93
C CYS A 15 -6.13 -0.93 -4.76
N ASN A 16 -7.28 -1.56 -5.02
CA ASN A 16 -8.14 -2.13 -3.96
C ASN A 16 -7.67 -3.51 -3.47
N ASP A 17 -6.93 -4.24 -4.30
CA ASP A 17 -6.38 -5.55 -3.98
C ASP A 17 -4.87 -5.44 -3.76
N LYS A 18 -4.41 -5.55 -2.53
CA LYS A 18 -2.99 -5.44 -2.17
C LYS A 18 -2.10 -6.48 -2.86
N TYR A 19 -2.66 -7.65 -3.21
CA TYR A 19 -1.91 -8.64 -3.98
C TYR A 19 -1.82 -8.24 -5.46
N ALA A 20 -2.88 -7.69 -6.03
CA ALA A 20 -2.84 -7.12 -7.38
C ALA A 20 -1.87 -5.92 -7.46
N THR A 21 -1.83 -5.07 -6.42
CA THR A 21 -0.80 -4.02 -6.27
C THR A 21 0.61 -4.62 -6.31
N TYR A 22 0.88 -5.66 -5.52
CA TYR A 22 2.18 -6.32 -5.49
C TYR A 22 2.59 -6.86 -6.86
N ILE A 23 1.70 -7.57 -7.56
CA ILE A 23 1.95 -8.10 -8.90
C ILE A 23 2.24 -6.97 -9.89
N PHE A 24 1.38 -5.93 -9.90
CA PHE A 24 1.57 -4.75 -10.75
C PHE A 24 2.94 -4.10 -10.53
N LEU A 25 3.36 -3.90 -9.30
CA LEU A 25 4.64 -3.31 -8.95
C LEU A 25 5.82 -4.16 -9.48
N LYS A 26 5.76 -5.47 -9.31
CA LYS A 26 6.78 -6.40 -9.79
C LYS A 26 6.88 -6.39 -11.33
N GLU A 27 5.75 -6.44 -12.02
CA GLU A 27 5.69 -6.45 -13.50
C GLU A 27 6.25 -5.15 -14.10
N HIS A 28 6.12 -4.01 -13.38
CA HIS A 28 6.61 -2.71 -13.83
C HIS A 28 8.01 -2.35 -13.28
N GLY A 29 8.70 -3.31 -12.63
CA GLY A 29 10.07 -3.15 -12.16
C GLY A 29 10.24 -2.20 -10.97
N PHE A 30 9.22 -2.14 -10.09
CA PHE A 30 9.34 -1.51 -8.79
C PHE A 30 9.75 -2.54 -7.73
N ASN A 31 10.52 -2.11 -6.73
CA ASN A 31 10.69 -2.93 -5.56
C ASN A 31 9.40 -2.89 -4.73
N ALA A 32 8.95 -4.05 -4.33
CA ALA A 32 7.83 -4.23 -3.41
C ALA A 32 8.19 -5.36 -2.42
N PRO A 33 7.72 -5.31 -1.17
CA PRO A 33 7.97 -6.39 -0.21
C PRO A 33 7.46 -7.71 -0.77
N LYS A 34 8.23 -8.79 -0.64
CA LYS A 34 7.80 -10.12 -1.07
C LYS A 34 6.48 -10.47 -0.37
N THR A 35 5.50 -10.91 -1.14
CA THR A 35 4.14 -11.12 -0.65
C THR A 35 3.61 -12.47 -1.10
N TYR A 36 3.02 -13.23 -0.18
CA TYR A 36 2.47 -14.55 -0.39
C TYR A 36 1.04 -14.64 0.12
N LEU A 37 0.25 -15.55 -0.46
CA LEU A 37 -1.16 -15.77 -0.16
C LEU A 37 -1.42 -16.96 0.77
N ASN A 38 -0.41 -17.78 1.01
CA ASN A 38 -0.51 -18.95 1.87
C ASN A 38 0.72 -19.12 2.76
N ILE A 39 0.54 -19.88 3.84
CA ILE A 39 1.58 -20.08 4.87
C ILE A 39 2.77 -20.86 4.36
N GLU A 40 2.54 -21.88 3.51
CA GLU A 40 3.63 -22.76 3.04
C GLU A 40 4.62 -21.99 2.14
N ASP A 41 4.11 -21.19 1.21
CA ASP A 41 4.96 -20.37 0.34
C ASP A 41 5.69 -19.30 1.16
N ALA A 42 5.02 -18.65 2.11
CA ALA A 42 5.63 -17.66 2.97
C ALA A 42 6.76 -18.26 3.82
N LYS A 43 6.51 -19.39 4.47
CA LYS A 43 7.49 -20.12 5.29
C LYS A 43 8.76 -20.49 4.55
N ASN A 44 8.63 -20.87 3.27
CA ASN A 44 9.75 -21.33 2.46
C ASN A 44 10.56 -20.18 1.84
N ASN A 45 10.02 -18.95 1.81
CA ASN A 45 10.58 -17.84 1.04
C ASN A 45 10.78 -16.53 1.80
N LEU A 46 10.32 -16.44 3.06
CA LEU A 46 10.45 -15.25 3.89
C LEU A 46 11.23 -15.54 5.16
N ASP A 47 12.05 -14.57 5.55
CA ASP A 47 12.66 -14.51 6.87
C ASP A 47 11.73 -13.78 7.85
N TYR A 48 11.78 -14.16 9.15
CA TYR A 48 11.06 -13.45 10.20
C TYR A 48 11.81 -12.18 10.65
N PRO A 49 11.09 -11.15 11.09
CA PRO A 49 9.63 -11.06 11.22
C PRO A 49 8.91 -10.85 9.90
N VAL A 50 7.64 -11.29 9.85
CA VAL A 50 6.73 -11.07 8.72
C VAL A 50 5.50 -10.28 9.14
N ILE A 51 4.84 -9.63 8.20
CA ILE A 51 3.59 -8.89 8.40
C ILE A 51 2.43 -9.69 7.80
N LEU A 52 1.39 -9.90 8.60
CA LEU A 52 0.11 -10.42 8.13
C LEU A 52 -0.90 -9.29 8.06
N LYS A 53 -1.68 -9.25 6.96
CA LYS A 53 -2.74 -8.26 6.80
C LYS A 53 -3.84 -8.77 5.87
N PRO A 54 -5.09 -8.24 5.97
CA PRO A 54 -6.14 -8.52 5.00
C PRO A 54 -5.71 -8.08 3.60
N ARG A 55 -6.02 -8.91 2.60
CA ARG A 55 -5.77 -8.60 1.18
C ARG A 55 -6.56 -7.39 0.72
N TRP A 56 -7.82 -7.31 1.12
CA TRP A 56 -8.69 -6.16 0.90
C TRP A 56 -8.94 -5.42 2.21
N GLY A 57 -9.13 -4.12 2.13
CA GLY A 57 -9.45 -3.27 3.28
C GLY A 57 -8.46 -2.15 3.53
N MET A 58 -8.81 -1.27 4.45
CA MET A 58 -8.11 -0.05 4.81
C MET A 58 -8.11 0.17 6.32
N GLY A 59 -7.39 1.20 6.80
CA GLY A 59 -7.44 1.62 8.20
C GLY A 59 -6.71 0.71 9.16
N SER A 60 -5.69 -0.04 8.70
CA SER A 60 -4.83 -0.89 9.53
C SER A 60 -5.56 -1.98 10.33
N ILE A 61 -6.79 -2.35 9.97
CA ILE A 61 -7.55 -3.42 10.62
C ILE A 61 -6.90 -4.76 10.29
N GLY A 62 -6.65 -5.59 11.32
CA GLY A 62 -6.15 -6.94 11.15
C GLY A 62 -4.68 -7.02 10.68
N ILE A 63 -3.84 -6.02 11.02
CA ILE A 63 -2.41 -6.07 10.74
C ILE A 63 -1.67 -6.61 11.96
N TYR A 64 -0.89 -7.67 11.76
CA TYR A 64 -0.08 -8.30 12.80
C TYR A 64 1.33 -8.55 12.32
N LYS A 65 2.29 -8.38 13.22
CA LYS A 65 3.67 -8.79 13.05
C LYS A 65 3.86 -10.16 13.71
N ALA A 66 4.42 -11.10 12.99
CA ALA A 66 4.83 -12.39 13.52
C ALA A 66 6.36 -12.49 13.54
N ASP A 67 6.93 -12.79 14.69
CA ASP A 67 8.38 -12.91 14.89
C ASP A 67 8.87 -14.36 14.67
N ASN A 68 7.96 -15.32 14.52
CA ASN A 68 8.25 -16.74 14.28
C ASN A 68 7.05 -17.46 13.65
N PHE A 69 7.24 -18.75 13.34
CA PHE A 69 6.22 -19.56 12.67
C PHE A 69 4.97 -19.81 13.53
N GLU A 70 5.14 -20.03 14.82
CA GLU A 70 4.04 -20.27 15.76
C GLU A 70 3.12 -19.04 15.84
N GLU A 71 3.69 -17.85 15.90
CA GLU A 71 2.92 -16.60 15.87
C GLU A 71 2.22 -16.39 14.52
N LEU A 72 2.89 -16.72 13.41
CA LEU A 72 2.30 -16.66 12.08
C LEU A 72 1.00 -17.49 12.01
N GLU A 73 1.02 -18.75 12.49
CA GLU A 73 -0.16 -19.62 12.47
C GLU A 73 -1.30 -19.07 13.36
N VAL A 74 -0.95 -18.55 14.54
CA VAL A 74 -1.93 -17.96 15.47
C VAL A 74 -2.57 -16.72 14.88
N PHE A 75 -1.78 -15.79 14.34
CA PHE A 75 -2.28 -14.57 13.75
C PHE A 75 -3.05 -14.82 12.44
N TYR A 76 -2.64 -15.77 11.64
CA TYR A 76 -3.38 -16.16 10.44
C TYR A 76 -4.82 -16.59 10.78
N LYS A 77 -4.99 -17.47 11.79
CA LYS A 77 -6.30 -17.89 12.29
C LYS A 77 -7.10 -16.75 12.92
N LYS A 78 -6.41 -15.79 13.55
CA LYS A 78 -7.04 -14.62 14.17
C LYS A 78 -7.58 -13.67 13.09
N ILE A 79 -6.74 -13.29 12.11
CA ILE A 79 -7.12 -12.39 11.00
C ILE A 79 -8.29 -12.98 10.20
N SER A 80 -8.26 -14.28 9.90
CA SER A 80 -9.35 -14.96 9.21
C SER A 80 -10.70 -14.72 9.91
N ARG A 81 -10.74 -14.87 11.24
CA ARG A 81 -11.96 -14.61 12.01
C ARG A 81 -12.35 -13.14 12.01
N GLU A 82 -11.39 -12.22 12.14
CA GLU A 82 -11.62 -10.78 12.13
C GLU A 82 -12.17 -10.30 10.78
N ILE A 83 -11.62 -10.75 9.66
CA ILE A 83 -12.11 -10.43 8.31
C ILE A 83 -13.61 -10.77 8.22
N PHE A 84 -13.97 -12.01 8.53
CA PHE A 84 -15.35 -12.49 8.34
C PHE A 84 -16.33 -12.03 9.42
N SER A 85 -15.85 -11.42 10.51
CA SER A 85 -16.67 -10.76 11.53
C SER A 85 -16.88 -9.26 11.31
N THR A 86 -16.19 -8.65 10.32
CA THR A 86 -16.24 -7.22 10.01
C THR A 86 -16.80 -6.96 8.62
N TYR A 87 -16.83 -5.68 8.20
CA TYR A 87 -17.22 -5.30 6.84
C TYR A 87 -16.23 -5.80 5.76
N LEU A 88 -15.01 -6.13 6.14
CA LEU A 88 -14.00 -6.69 5.21
C LEU A 88 -14.43 -8.00 4.55
N LYS A 89 -15.40 -8.71 5.12
CA LYS A 89 -15.97 -9.94 4.56
C LYS A 89 -16.53 -9.76 3.15
N TYR A 90 -17.08 -8.59 2.82
CA TYR A 90 -17.76 -8.39 1.53
C TYR A 90 -16.81 -8.50 0.34
N GLU A 91 -15.64 -7.92 0.47
CA GLU A 91 -14.59 -8.00 -0.57
C GLU A 91 -13.83 -9.33 -0.49
N SER A 92 -13.60 -9.84 0.73
CA SER A 92 -12.89 -11.11 0.94
C SER A 92 -13.67 -12.35 0.47
N LEU A 93 -14.99 -12.25 0.25
CA LEU A 93 -15.78 -13.30 -0.37
C LEU A 93 -15.44 -13.56 -1.85
N ILE A 94 -14.70 -12.67 -2.50
CA ILE A 94 -14.21 -12.86 -3.88
C ILE A 94 -13.22 -14.04 -3.94
N ASP A 95 -12.36 -14.18 -2.90
CA ASP A 95 -11.38 -15.26 -2.81
C ASP A 95 -11.09 -15.54 -1.31
N VAL A 96 -11.94 -16.39 -0.73
CA VAL A 96 -11.94 -16.69 0.73
C VAL A 96 -10.62 -17.32 1.17
N ASP A 97 -10.07 -18.21 0.35
CA ASP A 97 -8.87 -18.98 0.68
C ASP A 97 -7.59 -18.11 0.66
N HIS A 98 -7.64 -16.99 -0.06
CA HIS A 98 -6.53 -16.06 -0.20
C HIS A 98 -6.86 -14.64 0.31
N ALA A 99 -7.70 -14.54 1.34
CA ALA A 99 -8.10 -13.27 1.92
C ALA A 99 -7.03 -12.60 2.81
N ILE A 100 -5.92 -13.30 3.08
CA ILE A 100 -4.83 -12.83 3.95
C ILE A 100 -3.52 -12.79 3.16
N LEU A 101 -2.77 -11.70 3.30
CA LEU A 101 -1.40 -11.58 2.82
C LEU A 101 -0.41 -11.86 3.93
N ILE A 102 0.67 -12.53 3.58
CA ILE A 102 1.88 -12.68 4.41
C ILE A 102 3.01 -12.00 3.64
N GLN A 103 3.60 -10.98 4.26
CA GLN A 103 4.48 -10.05 3.58
C GLN A 103 5.79 -9.88 4.34
N GLU A 104 6.88 -9.77 3.59
CA GLU A 104 8.19 -9.37 4.10
C GLU A 104 8.08 -8.06 4.88
N MET A 105 8.69 -8.01 6.06
CA MET A 105 8.76 -6.79 6.83
C MET A 105 9.94 -5.92 6.37
N ILE A 106 9.64 -4.77 5.79
CA ILE A 106 10.67 -3.81 5.42
C ILE A 106 10.98 -2.90 6.61
N VAL A 107 12.27 -2.77 6.93
CA VAL A 107 12.76 -1.86 7.96
C VAL A 107 13.33 -0.61 7.29
N GLY A 108 12.71 0.55 7.54
CA GLY A 108 13.11 1.79 6.93
C GLY A 108 12.25 2.97 7.39
N GLN A 109 12.55 4.15 6.84
CA GLN A 109 11.72 5.33 7.02
C GLN A 109 10.52 5.27 6.09
N GLU A 110 9.34 5.44 6.62
CA GLU A 110 8.10 5.47 5.84
C GLU A 110 7.84 6.86 5.26
N TYR A 111 7.44 6.88 3.99
CA TYR A 111 7.04 8.06 3.24
C TYR A 111 5.67 7.87 2.62
N GLY A 112 4.89 8.95 2.61
CA GLY A 112 3.66 9.05 1.83
C GLY A 112 3.92 9.90 0.58
N LEU A 113 3.44 9.46 -0.57
CA LEU A 113 3.50 10.20 -1.81
C LEU A 113 2.09 10.53 -2.27
N ASP A 114 1.80 11.81 -2.52
CA ASP A 114 0.64 12.19 -3.31
C ASP A 114 1.10 12.39 -4.76
N ILE A 115 0.72 11.46 -5.61
CA ILE A 115 1.06 11.46 -7.04
C ILE A 115 -0.13 12.02 -7.80
N ILE A 116 0.05 13.18 -8.41
CA ILE A 116 -1.03 13.97 -8.99
C ILE A 116 -1.00 13.87 -10.50
N ASN A 117 -2.10 13.42 -11.08
CA ASN A 117 -2.38 13.46 -12.50
C ASN A 117 -3.52 14.44 -12.81
N ASP A 118 -3.56 14.92 -14.05
CA ASP A 118 -4.73 15.62 -14.57
C ASP A 118 -5.91 14.64 -14.83
N LEU A 119 -7.01 15.18 -15.33
CA LEU A 119 -8.22 14.39 -15.63
C LEU A 119 -8.09 13.51 -16.88
N ASP A 120 -7.00 13.64 -17.63
CA ASP A 120 -6.67 12.82 -18.79
C ASP A 120 -5.59 11.77 -18.44
N GLY A 121 -5.17 11.69 -17.16
CA GLY A 121 -4.20 10.74 -16.65
C GLY A 121 -2.74 11.12 -16.92
N ASN A 122 -2.46 12.40 -17.23
CA ASN A 122 -1.10 12.87 -17.42
C ASN A 122 -0.50 13.34 -16.11
N TYR A 123 0.73 12.93 -15.85
CA TYR A 123 1.48 13.30 -14.65
C TYR A 123 1.65 14.82 -14.52
N GLN A 124 1.38 15.34 -13.33
CA GLN A 124 1.58 16.74 -12.98
C GLN A 124 2.68 16.92 -11.95
N ASN A 125 2.59 16.20 -10.81
CA ASN A 125 3.54 16.36 -9.72
C ASN A 125 3.51 15.15 -8.77
N THR A 126 4.55 15.04 -7.93
CA THR A 126 4.58 14.16 -6.74
C THR A 126 5.03 14.97 -5.54
N ILE A 127 4.19 15.03 -4.51
CA ILE A 127 4.51 15.65 -3.23
C ILE A 127 4.89 14.52 -2.27
N VAL A 128 6.08 14.62 -1.69
CA VAL A 128 6.65 13.60 -0.79
C VAL A 128 6.54 14.06 0.65
N LYS A 129 6.01 13.18 1.50
CA LYS A 129 5.85 13.38 2.94
C LYS A 129 6.64 12.33 3.70
N LYS A 130 7.60 12.76 4.51
CA LYS A 130 8.22 11.89 5.51
C LYS A 130 7.25 11.71 6.67
N LYS A 131 6.82 10.48 6.95
CA LYS A 131 5.93 10.19 8.08
C LYS A 131 6.73 10.21 9.38
N VAL A 132 6.37 11.13 10.28
CA VAL A 132 7.04 11.31 11.58
C VAL A 132 6.29 10.57 12.68
N ALA A 133 4.96 10.64 12.67
CA ALA A 133 4.11 9.92 13.62
C ALA A 133 2.84 9.42 12.94
N MET A 134 2.39 8.24 13.38
CA MET A 134 1.17 7.59 12.92
C MET A 134 0.21 7.42 14.09
N ARG A 135 -1.09 7.55 13.83
CA ARG A 135 -2.16 7.29 14.81
C ARG A 135 -3.25 6.46 14.16
N SER A 136 -3.51 5.28 14.69
CA SER A 136 -4.57 4.39 14.21
C SER A 136 -4.53 4.12 12.69
N GLY A 137 -3.32 4.01 12.12
CA GLY A 137 -3.13 3.77 10.68
C GLY A 137 -3.19 5.01 9.79
N GLU A 138 -3.38 6.20 10.36
CA GLU A 138 -3.38 7.47 9.64
C GLU A 138 -2.14 8.31 10.00
N THR A 139 -1.71 9.15 9.06
CA THR A 139 -0.58 10.06 9.29
C THR A 139 -1.00 11.19 10.24
N ASP A 140 -0.45 11.21 11.45
CA ASP A 140 -0.73 12.23 12.47
C ASP A 140 0.26 13.41 12.39
N CYS A 141 1.51 13.12 12.03
CA CYS A 141 2.55 14.13 11.82
C CYS A 141 3.42 13.74 10.64
N ALA A 142 3.62 14.68 9.73
CA ALA A 142 4.49 14.50 8.57
C ALA A 142 5.25 15.79 8.24
N GLU A 143 6.36 15.63 7.55
CA GLU A 143 7.17 16.71 7.00
C GLU A 143 7.20 16.56 5.48
N THR A 144 6.82 17.62 4.75
CA THR A 144 7.01 17.65 3.29
C THR A 144 8.48 17.84 2.98
N VAL A 145 9.01 16.98 2.12
CA VAL A 145 10.44 16.96 1.80
C VAL A 145 10.68 16.96 0.30
N ASP A 146 11.77 17.57 -0.13
CA ASP A 146 12.25 17.44 -1.50
C ASP A 146 13.13 16.20 -1.64
N PHE A 147 12.54 15.11 -2.13
CA PHE A 147 13.24 13.84 -2.32
C PHE A 147 13.11 13.38 -3.77
N SER A 148 14.09 13.76 -4.57
CA SER A 148 14.08 13.58 -6.03
C SER A 148 13.86 12.13 -6.47
N GLU A 149 14.43 11.15 -5.78
CA GLU A 149 14.29 9.72 -6.11
C GLU A 149 12.83 9.24 -5.93
N LEU A 150 12.16 9.64 -4.85
CA LEU A 150 10.76 9.33 -4.61
C LEU A 150 9.84 10.04 -5.60
N LYS A 151 10.19 11.27 -6.04
CA LYS A 151 9.46 11.97 -7.10
C LYS A 151 9.56 11.24 -8.45
N LEU A 152 10.74 10.72 -8.79
CA LEU A 152 10.93 9.91 -10.00
C LEU A 152 10.14 8.60 -9.95
N ILE A 153 10.05 7.96 -8.78
CA ILE A 153 9.20 6.78 -8.59
C ILE A 153 7.73 7.15 -8.77
N GLY A 154 7.27 8.27 -8.22
CA GLY A 154 5.91 8.77 -8.41
C GLY A 154 5.58 9.02 -9.89
N GLU A 155 6.46 9.68 -10.62
CA GLU A 155 6.30 9.90 -12.06
C GLU A 155 6.23 8.56 -12.83
N LYS A 156 7.08 7.59 -12.51
CA LYS A 156 7.08 6.26 -13.13
C LYS A 156 5.79 5.49 -12.81
N LEU A 157 5.31 5.54 -11.56
CA LEU A 157 4.03 4.96 -11.15
C LEU A 157 2.86 5.56 -11.92
N SER A 158 2.82 6.91 -12.02
CA SER A 158 1.82 7.62 -12.80
C SER A 158 1.76 7.14 -14.24
N LYS A 159 2.91 7.07 -14.92
CA LYS A 159 3.01 6.63 -16.32
C LYS A 159 2.58 5.18 -16.54
N SER A 160 2.83 4.32 -15.55
CA SER A 160 2.47 2.88 -15.63
C SER A 160 1.00 2.64 -15.30
N LEU A 161 0.48 3.32 -14.27
CA LEU A 161 -0.88 3.11 -13.77
C LEU A 161 -1.91 3.96 -14.52
N LYS A 162 -1.57 5.21 -14.87
CA LYS A 162 -2.43 6.21 -15.55
C LYS A 162 -3.72 6.49 -14.77
N HIS A 163 -3.59 6.63 -13.45
CA HIS A 163 -4.69 7.02 -12.60
C HIS A 163 -5.16 8.46 -12.90
N VAL A 164 -6.36 8.80 -12.44
CA VAL A 164 -6.92 10.15 -12.53
C VAL A 164 -6.86 10.83 -11.17
N ALA A 165 -6.49 12.10 -11.14
CA ALA A 165 -6.35 12.94 -9.95
C ALA A 165 -5.25 12.41 -9.00
N ASN A 166 -5.55 12.19 -7.71
CA ASN A 166 -4.57 11.79 -6.72
C ASN A 166 -4.43 10.27 -6.59
N LEU A 167 -3.19 9.80 -6.51
CA LEU A 167 -2.82 8.47 -6.05
C LEU A 167 -2.04 8.63 -4.74
N ASP A 168 -2.60 8.17 -3.65
CA ASP A 168 -1.94 8.07 -2.35
C ASP A 168 -1.11 6.78 -2.32
N CYS A 169 0.21 6.93 -2.17
CA CYS A 169 1.17 5.84 -2.24
C CYS A 169 2.03 5.83 -0.98
N ASP A 170 2.14 4.67 -0.36
CA ASP A 170 3.05 4.44 0.76
C ASP A 170 4.32 3.73 0.30
N ALA A 171 5.48 4.21 0.76
CA ALA A 171 6.79 3.65 0.45
C ALA A 171 7.71 3.65 1.67
N PHE A 172 8.62 2.67 1.72
CA PHE A 172 9.73 2.65 2.66
C PHE A 172 11.04 2.95 1.95
N VAL A 173 11.90 3.72 2.62
CA VAL A 173 13.30 3.89 2.23
C VAL A 173 14.17 3.27 3.31
N THR A 174 14.93 2.25 2.93
CA THR A 174 15.81 1.51 3.83
C THR A 174 17.11 2.28 4.11
N VAL A 175 17.93 1.81 5.04
CA VAL A 175 19.21 2.45 5.40
C VAL A 175 20.22 2.47 4.27
N ASP A 176 20.12 1.55 3.31
CA ASP A 176 20.92 1.47 2.09
C ASP A 176 20.30 2.21 0.91
N ASN A 177 19.28 3.05 1.18
CA ASN A 177 18.53 3.84 0.22
C ASN A 177 17.72 3.04 -0.81
N ALA A 178 17.43 1.77 -0.57
CA ALA A 178 16.50 1.04 -1.41
C ALA A 178 15.06 1.49 -1.13
N VAL A 179 14.30 1.80 -2.19
CA VAL A 179 12.90 2.20 -2.08
C VAL A 179 12.01 1.00 -2.33
N TYR A 180 11.07 0.75 -1.43
CA TYR A 180 10.02 -0.26 -1.56
C TYR A 180 8.65 0.40 -1.57
N VAL A 181 7.88 0.21 -2.64
CA VAL A 181 6.49 0.65 -2.72
C VAL A 181 5.61 -0.38 -2.01
N LEU A 182 4.80 0.09 -1.07
CA LEU A 182 4.02 -0.77 -0.19
C LEU A 182 2.56 -0.89 -0.59
N GLU A 183 1.93 0.24 -0.89
CA GLU A 183 0.49 0.33 -1.14
C GLU A 183 0.19 1.47 -2.11
N LEU A 184 -0.85 1.28 -2.94
CA LEU A 184 -1.37 2.27 -3.87
C LEU A 184 -2.85 2.45 -3.64
N ASN A 185 -3.31 3.70 -3.47
CA ASN A 185 -4.71 4.04 -3.24
C ASN A 185 -5.13 5.15 -4.21
N ALA A 186 -5.97 4.85 -5.21
CA ALA A 186 -6.41 5.81 -6.23
C ALA A 186 -7.48 6.77 -5.66
N ARG A 187 -7.10 7.51 -4.62
CA ARG A 187 -7.92 8.47 -3.88
C ARG A 187 -7.04 9.46 -3.11
N PHE A 188 -7.64 10.49 -2.53
CA PHE A 188 -6.98 11.32 -1.54
C PHE A 188 -6.81 10.54 -0.23
N GLY A 189 -5.58 10.47 0.28
CA GLY A 189 -5.26 9.86 1.57
C GLY A 189 -5.50 10.77 2.76
N GLY A 190 -5.48 10.23 3.99
CA GLY A 190 -5.55 11.03 5.22
C GLY A 190 -4.42 12.04 5.37
N GLY A 191 -3.26 11.76 4.77
CA GLY A 191 -2.10 12.68 4.72
C GLY A 191 -2.16 13.76 3.64
N TYR A 192 -3.19 13.81 2.78
CA TYR A 192 -3.28 14.80 1.70
C TYR A 192 -3.30 16.28 2.18
N PRO A 193 -3.89 16.63 3.35
CA PRO A 193 -3.84 18.00 3.83
C PRO A 193 -2.42 18.56 3.98
N PHE A 194 -1.43 17.73 4.33
CA PHE A 194 -0.01 18.17 4.39
C PHE A 194 0.51 18.58 3.01
N SER A 195 0.15 17.81 1.98
CA SER A 195 0.52 18.12 0.58
C SER A 195 -0.18 19.37 0.07
N HIS A 196 -1.48 19.51 0.36
CA HIS A 196 -2.26 20.70 -0.02
C HIS A 196 -1.71 21.99 0.57
N LEU A 197 -1.25 21.96 1.82
CA LEU A 197 -0.69 23.14 2.49
C LEU A 197 0.74 23.46 2.03
N ALA A 198 1.43 22.50 1.43
CA ALA A 198 2.79 22.72 0.91
C ALA A 198 2.82 23.32 -0.50
N GLY A 199 1.68 23.47 -1.16
CA GLY A 199 1.51 24.02 -2.52
C GLY A 199 1.25 22.93 -3.50
#